data_2568d8f5d1737e78c3d560fe0d9cb74e
#
_entry.id   2568d8f5d1737e78c3d560fe0d9cb74e
#
_cell.length_a   1.000
_cell.length_b   1.000
_cell.length_c   1.000
_cell.angle_alpha   90.00
_cell.angle_beta   90.00
_cell.angle_gamma   90.00
#
_symmetry.space_group_name_H-M   'P 1'
#
loop_
_entity.id
_entity.type
_entity.pdbx_description
1 polymer ?
#
loop_
_entity_poly.entity_id
_entity_poly.type
_entity_poly.pdbx_seq_one_letter_code
_entity_poly.pdbx_strand_id
1 'polypeptide(L)' 'EPSAEELLALLLPRWLKFSLYAALLDASTAEHAARMIAMQIASDNANELLQTLTHQYNKSRQQAITNELLDIVQG' A
#
# COMPACT_ATOMS: atom_id res chain seq x y z
N GLU A 1 -16.87 -52.27 10.32
CA GLU A 1 -16.96 -51.04 9.58
C GLU A 1 -17.51 -49.93 10.51
N PRO A 2 -16.92 -48.72 10.43
CA PRO A 2 -17.46 -47.62 11.23
C PRO A 2 -18.85 -47.25 10.74
N SER A 3 -19.73 -46.89 11.65
CA SER A 3 -21.06 -46.42 11.31
C SER A 3 -20.98 -45.00 10.74
N ALA A 4 -22.04 -44.53 10.07
CA ALA A 4 -22.12 -43.18 9.54
C ALA A 4 -21.99 -42.16 10.66
N GLU A 5 -22.55 -42.45 11.85
CA GLU A 5 -22.44 -41.57 13.01
C GLU A 5 -21.00 -41.47 13.50
N GLU A 6 -20.27 -42.58 13.54
CA GLU A 6 -18.87 -42.59 13.96
C GLU A 6 -17.98 -41.82 12.97
N LEU A 7 -18.21 -42.00 11.67
CA LEU A 7 -17.52 -41.24 10.64
C LEU A 7 -17.78 -39.76 10.77
N LEU A 8 -19.02 -39.38 10.96
CA LEU A 8 -19.40 -37.97 11.12
C LEU A 8 -18.74 -37.35 12.35
N ALA A 9 -18.75 -38.08 13.49
CA ALA A 9 -18.12 -37.62 14.71
C ALA A 9 -16.60 -37.43 14.54
N LEU A 10 -15.96 -38.25 13.71
CA LEU A 10 -14.54 -38.16 13.43
C LEU A 10 -14.23 -37.02 12.45
N LEU A 11 -15.03 -36.86 11.41
CA LEU A 11 -14.79 -35.89 10.34
C LEU A 11 -15.20 -34.46 10.70
N LEU A 12 -16.24 -34.30 11.50
CA LEU A 12 -16.79 -32.99 11.82
C LEU A 12 -15.76 -32.07 12.51
N PRO A 13 -15.04 -32.50 13.56
CA PRO A 13 -13.99 -31.64 14.13
C PRO A 13 -12.87 -31.30 13.14
N ARG A 14 -12.50 -32.24 12.29
CA ARG A 14 -11.47 -32.00 11.27
C ARG A 14 -11.93 -31.01 10.24
N TRP A 15 -13.20 -31.12 9.82
CA TRP A 15 -13.78 -30.16 8.90
C TRP A 15 -13.82 -28.76 9.50
N LEU A 16 -14.20 -28.63 10.77
CA LEU A 16 -14.24 -27.36 11.46
C LEU A 16 -12.84 -26.74 11.57
N LYS A 17 -11.84 -27.53 11.94
CA LYS A 17 -10.46 -27.04 12.00
C LYS A 17 -9.94 -26.61 10.65
N PHE A 18 -10.22 -27.38 9.61
CA PHE A 18 -9.81 -27.05 8.27
C PHE A 18 -10.47 -25.77 7.79
N SER A 19 -11.77 -25.63 8.00
CA SER A 19 -12.52 -24.44 7.61
C SER A 19 -12.01 -23.19 8.34
N LEU A 20 -11.73 -23.32 9.61
CA LEU A 20 -11.17 -22.21 10.39
C LEU A 20 -9.80 -21.81 9.88
N TYR A 21 -8.95 -22.79 9.63
CA TYR A 21 -7.61 -22.55 9.10
C TYR A 21 -7.67 -21.86 7.73
N ALA A 22 -8.55 -22.34 6.85
CA ALA A 22 -8.74 -21.75 5.53
C ALA A 22 -9.24 -20.30 5.64
N ALA A 23 -10.17 -20.03 6.55
CA ALA A 23 -10.69 -18.68 6.76
C ALA A 23 -9.60 -17.73 7.30
N LEU A 24 -8.76 -18.20 8.22
CA LEU A 24 -7.65 -17.42 8.74
C LEU A 24 -6.61 -17.14 7.67
N LEU A 25 -6.33 -18.12 6.82
CA LEU A 25 -5.39 -17.96 5.73
C LEU A 25 -5.91 -16.94 4.70
N ASP A 26 -7.18 -17.01 4.35
CA ASP A 26 -7.81 -16.06 3.44
C ASP A 26 -7.78 -14.64 4.03
N ALA A 27 -8.08 -14.49 5.32
CA ALA A 27 -8.06 -13.20 6.00
C ALA A 27 -6.64 -12.62 6.01
N SER A 28 -5.64 -13.44 6.31
CA SER A 28 -4.24 -13.02 6.31
C SER A 28 -3.80 -12.60 4.92
N THR A 29 -4.16 -13.36 3.89
CA THR A 29 -3.82 -13.04 2.50
C THR A 29 -4.47 -11.74 2.07
N ALA A 30 -5.74 -11.54 2.42
CA ALA A 30 -6.46 -10.31 2.10
C ALA A 30 -5.83 -9.10 2.80
N GLU A 31 -5.41 -9.25 4.06
CA GLU A 31 -4.74 -8.19 4.80
C GLU A 31 -3.41 -7.81 4.16
N HIS A 32 -2.60 -8.79 3.77
CA HIS A 32 -1.33 -8.53 3.09
C HIS A 32 -1.55 -7.86 1.74
N ALA A 33 -2.53 -8.29 0.97
CA ALA A 33 -2.86 -7.69 -0.32
C ALA A 33 -3.30 -6.23 -0.14
N ALA A 34 -4.16 -5.96 0.82
CA ALA A 34 -4.61 -4.61 1.12
C ALA A 34 -3.45 -3.70 1.55
N ARG A 35 -2.52 -4.23 2.35
CA ARG A 35 -1.33 -3.50 2.78
C ARG A 35 -0.42 -3.16 1.60
N MET A 36 -0.21 -4.12 0.69
CA MET A 36 0.59 -3.88 -0.50
C MET A 36 -0.01 -2.80 -1.40
N ILE A 37 -1.33 -2.83 -1.59
CA ILE A 37 -2.03 -1.80 -2.38
C ILE A 37 -1.90 -0.43 -1.71
N ALA A 38 -2.10 -0.37 -0.39
CA ALA A 38 -1.97 0.89 0.36
C ALA A 38 -0.56 1.46 0.26
N MET A 39 0.46 0.61 0.36
CA MET A 39 1.85 1.02 0.22
C MET A 39 2.16 1.52 -1.19
N GLN A 40 1.59 0.87 -2.21
CA GLN A 40 1.79 1.30 -3.59
C GLN A 40 1.18 2.69 -3.82
N ILE A 41 -0.02 2.92 -3.31
CA ILE A 41 -0.67 4.23 -3.40
C ILE A 41 0.15 5.29 -2.67
N ALA A 42 0.63 4.99 -1.47
CA ALA A 42 1.46 5.91 -0.69
C ALA A 42 2.76 6.24 -1.41
N SER A 43 3.39 5.24 -2.03
CA SER A 43 4.62 5.43 -2.81
C SER A 43 4.36 6.32 -4.02
N ASP A 44 3.28 6.08 -4.75
CA ASP A 44 2.92 6.88 -5.91
C ASP A 44 2.62 8.33 -5.51
N ASN A 45 1.91 8.54 -4.40
CA ASN A 45 1.62 9.87 -3.89
C ASN A 45 2.89 10.60 -3.46
N ALA A 46 3.84 9.89 -2.83
CA ALA A 46 5.12 10.46 -2.42
C ALA A 46 5.94 10.89 -3.63
N ASN A 47 5.99 10.08 -4.68
CA ASN A 47 6.68 10.40 -5.91
C ASN A 47 6.08 11.63 -6.60
N GLU A 48 4.76 11.70 -6.65
CA GLU A 48 4.04 12.83 -7.22
C GLU A 48 4.33 14.12 -6.44
N LEU A 49 4.32 14.04 -5.11
CA LEU A 49 4.66 15.17 -4.26
C LEU A 49 6.10 15.62 -4.49
N LEU A 50 7.02 14.68 -4.59
CA LEU A 50 8.42 14.98 -4.86
C LEU A 50 8.60 15.72 -6.19
N GLN A 51 7.91 15.29 -7.23
CA GLN A 51 7.95 15.97 -8.52
C GLN A 51 7.40 17.38 -8.42
N THR A 52 6.31 17.58 -7.71
CA THR A 52 5.71 18.89 -7.49
C THR A 52 6.66 19.83 -6.75
N LEU A 53 7.28 19.34 -5.66
CA LEU A 53 8.23 20.12 -4.88
C LEU A 53 9.48 20.47 -5.68
N THR A 54 9.98 19.54 -6.48
CA THR A 54 11.14 19.76 -7.36
C THR A 54 10.82 20.85 -8.39
N HIS A 55 9.63 20.78 -8.97
CA HIS A 55 9.19 21.78 -9.94
C HIS A 55 9.07 23.17 -9.30
N GLN A 56 8.49 23.26 -8.10
CA GLN A 56 8.37 24.53 -7.37
C GLN A 56 9.73 25.09 -6.98
N TYR A 57 10.64 24.22 -6.57
CA TYR A 57 12.01 24.64 -6.23
C TYR A 57 12.71 25.24 -7.44
N ASN A 58 12.65 24.57 -8.59
CA ASN A 58 13.26 25.07 -9.82
C ASN A 58 12.65 26.38 -10.26
N LYS A 59 11.34 26.54 -10.12
CA LYS A 59 10.65 27.78 -10.45
C LYS A 59 11.10 28.92 -9.54
N SER A 60 11.18 28.69 -8.23
CA SER A 60 11.65 29.68 -7.26
C SER A 60 13.07 30.08 -7.53
N ARG A 61 13.94 29.13 -7.89
CA ARG A 61 15.33 29.42 -8.21
C ARG A 61 15.45 30.28 -9.46
N GLN A 62 14.65 30.00 -10.49
CA GLN A 62 14.64 30.81 -11.71
C GLN A 62 14.17 32.24 -11.42
N GLN A 63 13.17 32.41 -10.59
CA GLN A 63 12.68 33.72 -10.20
C GLN A 63 13.74 34.50 -9.42
N ALA A 64 14.46 33.85 -8.51
CA ALA A 64 15.54 34.46 -7.76
C ALA A 64 16.66 34.94 -8.68
N ILE A 65 17.06 34.12 -9.65
CA ILE A 65 18.08 34.48 -10.64
C ILE A 65 17.60 35.64 -11.50
N THR A 66 16.35 35.61 -11.94
CA THR A 66 15.76 36.70 -12.73
C THR A 66 15.77 38.02 -11.94
N ASN A 67 15.39 37.96 -10.67
CA ASN A 67 15.39 39.16 -9.80
C ASN A 67 16.79 39.71 -9.61
N GLU A 68 17.80 38.85 -9.42
CA GLU A 68 19.20 39.28 -9.31
C GLU A 68 19.68 39.93 -10.59
N LEU A 69 19.33 39.38 -11.75
CA LEU A 69 19.68 39.98 -13.03
C LEU A 69 19.03 41.36 -13.23
N LEU A 70 17.77 41.49 -12.83
CA LEU A 70 17.07 42.76 -12.90
C LEU A 70 17.73 43.80 -11.99
N ASP A 71 18.12 43.41 -10.78
CA ASP A 71 18.82 44.31 -9.84
C ASP A 71 20.16 44.76 -10.42
N ILE A 72 20.91 43.88 -11.06
CA ILE A 72 22.19 44.23 -11.70
C ILE A 72 21.96 45.19 -12.85
N VAL A 73 20.94 44.96 -13.66
CA VAL A 73 20.64 45.84 -14.80
C VAL A 73 20.17 47.22 -14.37
N GLN A 74 19.36 47.26 -13.29
CA GLN A 74 18.83 48.52 -12.76
C GLN A 74 19.83 49.30 -11.89
N GLY A 75 20.72 48.54 -11.28
CA GLY A 75 21.74 49.11 -10.41
C GLY A 75 22.91 49.63 -11.21
#